data_745a5c99316d9f570943dd99b3a4e192
#
_entry.id   745a5c99316d9f570943dd99b3a4e192
#
_cell.length_a   1.000
_cell.length_b   1.000
_cell.length_c   1.000
_cell.angle_alpha   90.00
_cell.angle_beta   90.00
_cell.angle_gamma   90.00
#
_symmetry.space_group_name_H-M   'P 1'
#
loop_
_entity.id
_entity.type
_entity.pdbx_description
1 polymer ?
#
loop_
_entity_poly.entity_id
_entity_poly.type
_entity_poly.pdbx_seq_one_letter_code
_entity_poly.pdbx_strand_id
1 'polypeptide(L)'
;PSNSNNYITFFDVQGSVRGRIEGQTAIDLALSRDYIFQTSVDVLDGIAKAANLVSTAIPVGGAVAIAVAELALSVAKAAAYQSFVFMDLGVTYQSGSGDYAEWLERLNPDESISAGDVVGVYNGKISKYIGENVQKILVISTSPAVLGNMPSEENIPLNEKVAFLGQVPVKVKGDVFAGDYILPSGDNNGIGIGVSKSDLKAVDYKNI
;
A
#
# COMPACT_ATOMS: atom_id res chain seq x y z
N PRO A 1 1.60 -22.59 -16.89
CA PRO A 1 2.22 -21.31 -16.57
C PRO A 1 3.33 -21.54 -15.55
N SER A 2 4.47 -20.92 -15.76
CA SER A 2 5.60 -21.02 -14.84
C SER A 2 5.63 -19.76 -13.98
N ASN A 3 5.87 -19.90 -12.67
CA ASN A 3 6.03 -18.76 -11.76
C ASN A 3 7.28 -17.91 -12.09
N SER A 4 8.11 -18.33 -13.03
CA SER A 4 9.25 -17.56 -13.55
C SER A 4 8.88 -16.66 -14.75
N ASN A 5 7.62 -16.62 -15.17
CA ASN A 5 7.18 -15.82 -16.31
C ASN A 5 6.79 -14.40 -15.89
N ASN A 6 7.17 -13.44 -16.71
CA ASN A 6 6.59 -12.10 -16.65
C ASN A 6 5.23 -12.12 -17.33
N TYR A 7 4.18 -11.73 -16.62
CA TYR A 7 2.83 -11.67 -17.19
C TYR A 7 2.59 -10.35 -17.92
N ILE A 8 3.12 -9.26 -17.40
CA ILE A 8 3.09 -7.92 -18.00
C ILE A 8 4.42 -7.26 -17.74
N THR A 9 5.00 -6.68 -18.80
CA THR A 9 6.21 -5.85 -18.66
C THR A 9 5.91 -4.45 -19.19
N PHE A 10 6.21 -3.45 -18.41
CA PHE A 10 6.04 -2.05 -18.75
C PHE A 10 7.36 -1.50 -19.30
N PHE A 11 7.29 -0.89 -20.48
CA PHE A 11 8.44 -0.27 -21.13
C PHE A 11 8.22 1.24 -21.25
N ASP A 12 9.30 2.01 -21.19
CA ASP A 12 9.27 3.40 -21.59
C ASP A 12 9.32 3.56 -23.12
N VAL A 13 9.27 4.81 -23.56
CA VAL A 13 9.32 5.14 -25.00
C VAL A 13 10.67 4.79 -25.66
N GLN A 14 11.72 4.58 -24.88
CA GLN A 14 13.04 4.14 -25.32
C GLN A 14 13.17 2.61 -25.34
N GLY A 15 12.13 1.87 -24.91
CA GLY A 15 12.13 0.42 -24.83
C GLY A 15 12.82 -0.14 -23.59
N SER A 16 13.11 0.67 -22.58
CA SER A 16 13.66 0.21 -21.31
C SER A 16 12.56 -0.31 -20.40
N VAL A 17 12.81 -1.40 -19.70
CA VAL A 17 11.86 -1.97 -18.71
C VAL A 17 11.73 -1.02 -17.52
N ARG A 18 10.50 -0.59 -17.20
CA ARG A 18 10.17 0.30 -16.07
C ARG A 18 9.44 -0.41 -14.95
N GLY A 19 8.86 -1.55 -15.22
CA GLY A 19 8.18 -2.37 -14.23
C GLY A 19 7.65 -3.64 -14.85
N ARG A 20 7.16 -4.56 -14.00
CA ARG A 20 6.59 -5.82 -14.46
C ARG A 20 5.65 -6.40 -13.42
N ILE A 21 4.71 -7.20 -13.92
CA ILE A 21 3.94 -8.13 -13.10
C ILE A 21 4.47 -9.52 -13.45
N GLU A 22 5.06 -10.17 -12.47
CA GLU A 22 5.67 -11.49 -12.64
C GLU A 22 5.20 -12.47 -11.59
N GLY A 23 5.35 -13.76 -11.88
CA GLY A 23 5.17 -14.80 -10.88
C GLY A 23 6.33 -14.77 -9.88
N GLN A 24 6.08 -15.21 -8.67
CA GLN A 24 7.09 -15.36 -7.64
C GLN A 24 7.56 -16.82 -7.59
N THR A 25 8.84 -17.05 -7.77
CA THR A 25 9.43 -18.37 -7.54
C THR A 25 9.77 -18.57 -6.05
N ALA A 26 10.00 -19.82 -5.64
CA ALA A 26 10.46 -20.12 -4.28
C ALA A 26 11.78 -19.41 -3.93
N ILE A 27 12.65 -19.18 -4.93
CA ILE A 27 13.91 -18.45 -4.75
C ILE A 27 13.64 -16.97 -4.53
N ASP A 28 12.77 -16.34 -5.33
CA ASP A 28 12.43 -14.94 -5.18
C ASP A 28 11.79 -14.66 -3.81
N LEU A 29 10.91 -15.58 -3.37
CA LEU A 29 10.33 -15.51 -2.04
C LEU A 29 11.42 -15.59 -0.95
N ALA A 30 12.29 -16.60 -1.02
CA ALA A 30 13.35 -16.81 -0.03
C ALA A 30 14.33 -15.63 0.06
N LEU A 31 14.48 -14.85 -1.01
CA LEU A 31 15.31 -13.65 -1.08
C LEU A 31 14.52 -12.35 -0.79
N SER A 32 13.20 -12.44 -0.61
CA SER A 32 12.39 -11.26 -0.29
C SER A 32 12.71 -10.73 1.11
N ARG A 33 12.71 -9.41 1.26
CA ARG A 33 13.03 -8.76 2.55
C ARG A 33 12.07 -9.16 3.66
N ASP A 34 10.78 -9.26 3.33
CA ASP A 34 9.73 -9.59 4.30
C ASP A 34 9.88 -11.03 4.81
N TYR A 35 10.17 -11.98 3.91
CA TYR A 35 10.42 -13.36 4.28
C TYR A 35 11.67 -13.50 5.15
N ILE A 36 12.78 -12.85 4.76
CA ILE A 36 14.04 -12.86 5.54
C ILE A 36 13.81 -12.24 6.91
N PHE A 37 13.12 -11.11 6.98
CA PHE A 37 12.83 -10.43 8.25
C PHE A 37 12.00 -11.32 9.17
N GLN A 38 10.87 -11.86 8.69
CA GLN A 38 9.99 -12.70 9.49
C GLN A 38 10.71 -13.98 9.97
N THR A 39 11.44 -14.64 9.07
CA THR A 39 12.23 -15.84 9.43
C THR A 39 13.29 -15.51 10.48
N SER A 40 13.94 -14.34 10.38
CA SER A 40 14.92 -13.91 11.38
C SER A 40 14.26 -13.66 12.75
N VAL A 41 13.08 -13.05 12.78
CA VAL A 41 12.30 -12.83 14.02
C VAL A 41 11.91 -14.18 14.64
N ASP A 42 11.43 -15.13 13.85
CA ASP A 42 11.04 -16.46 14.33
C ASP A 42 12.24 -17.23 14.92
N VAL A 43 13.42 -17.13 14.31
CA VAL A 43 14.65 -17.73 14.83
C VAL A 43 15.05 -17.09 16.16
N LEU A 44 15.01 -15.76 16.26
CA LEU A 44 15.34 -15.04 17.49
C LEU A 44 14.37 -15.39 18.63
N ASP A 45 13.06 -15.47 18.34
CA ASP A 45 12.05 -15.91 19.31
C ASP A 45 12.31 -17.34 19.80
N GLY A 46 12.64 -18.24 18.88
CA GLY A 46 13.03 -19.63 19.22
C GLY A 46 14.26 -19.70 20.11
N ILE A 47 15.30 -18.92 19.82
CA ILE A 47 16.52 -18.85 20.64
C ILE A 47 16.22 -18.31 22.04
N ALA A 48 15.42 -17.25 22.15
CA ALA A 48 15.01 -16.67 23.44
C ALA A 48 14.24 -17.67 24.30
N LYS A 49 13.31 -18.43 23.72
CA LYS A 49 12.55 -19.47 24.43
C LYS A 49 13.39 -20.69 24.81
N ALA A 50 14.33 -21.08 23.95
CA ALA A 50 15.28 -22.13 24.29
C ALA A 50 16.19 -21.73 25.46
N ALA A 51 16.67 -20.47 25.49
CA ALA A 51 17.45 -19.94 26.60
C ALA A 51 16.62 -19.90 27.91
N ASN A 52 15.35 -19.50 27.83
CA ASN A 52 14.43 -19.54 28.96
C ASN A 52 14.24 -20.98 29.50
N LEU A 53 14.06 -21.95 28.62
CA LEU A 53 13.95 -23.35 29.00
C LEU A 53 15.19 -23.82 29.77
N VAL A 54 16.40 -23.49 29.30
CA VAL A 54 17.65 -23.85 29.99
C VAL A 54 17.74 -23.21 31.36
N SER A 55 17.36 -21.94 31.49
CA SER A 55 17.40 -21.20 32.77
C SER A 55 16.37 -21.70 33.77
N THR A 56 15.22 -22.19 33.33
CA THR A 56 14.15 -22.73 34.21
C THR A 56 14.36 -24.20 34.60
N ALA A 57 15.27 -24.91 33.94
CA ALA A 57 15.57 -26.31 34.25
C ALA A 57 16.23 -26.54 35.64
N ILE A 58 16.63 -25.47 36.33
CA ILE A 58 17.25 -25.50 37.64
C ILE A 58 16.38 -24.77 38.68
N PRO A 59 15.44 -25.18 39.29
CA PRO A 59 14.88 -26.24 40.12
C PRO A 59 13.37 -26.30 40.37
N VAL A 60 12.45 -25.99 39.47
CA VAL A 60 11.00 -26.07 39.77
C VAL A 60 10.19 -26.69 38.63
N GLY A 61 9.78 -27.95 38.83
CA GLY A 61 9.13 -28.78 37.79
C GLY A 61 7.92 -28.23 37.01
N GLY A 62 7.20 -27.21 37.54
CA GLY A 62 6.10 -26.60 36.82
C GLY A 62 6.53 -25.57 35.75
N ALA A 63 7.58 -24.83 36.03
CA ALA A 63 8.11 -23.82 35.11
C ALA A 63 8.73 -24.45 33.85
N VAL A 64 9.34 -25.63 33.97
CA VAL A 64 9.91 -26.38 32.85
C VAL A 64 8.82 -26.79 31.85
N ALA A 65 7.67 -27.26 32.31
CA ALA A 65 6.57 -27.68 31.44
C ALA A 65 6.02 -26.50 30.62
N ILE A 66 5.92 -25.32 31.22
CA ILE A 66 5.48 -24.08 30.52
C ILE A 66 6.52 -23.67 29.48
N ALA A 67 7.81 -23.65 29.84
CA ALA A 67 8.87 -23.26 28.92
C ALA A 67 9.01 -24.23 27.72
N VAL A 68 8.79 -25.51 27.92
CA VAL A 68 8.72 -26.52 26.84
C VAL A 68 7.54 -26.25 25.93
N ALA A 69 6.36 -25.94 26.48
CA ALA A 69 5.17 -25.63 25.69
C ALA A 69 5.34 -24.33 24.86
N GLU A 70 5.96 -23.31 25.44
CA GLU A 70 6.25 -22.04 24.73
C GLU A 70 7.23 -22.26 23.58
N LEU A 71 8.29 -23.03 23.78
CA LEU A 71 9.24 -23.36 22.73
C LEU A 71 8.58 -24.19 21.61
N ALA A 72 7.78 -25.20 21.98
CA ALA A 72 7.06 -26.02 21.00
C ALA A 72 6.06 -25.18 20.17
N LEU A 73 5.36 -24.24 20.81
CA LEU A 73 4.45 -23.33 20.11
C LEU A 73 5.19 -22.37 19.17
N SER A 74 6.36 -21.88 19.56
CA SER A 74 7.21 -21.02 18.70
C SER A 74 7.65 -21.76 17.43
N VAL A 75 8.14 -22.98 17.58
CA VAL A 75 8.55 -23.84 16.45
C VAL A 75 7.35 -24.18 15.56
N ALA A 76 6.18 -24.49 16.14
CA ALA A 76 4.97 -24.78 15.38
C ALA A 76 4.49 -23.56 14.57
N LYS A 77 4.55 -22.35 15.13
CA LYS A 77 4.23 -21.11 14.42
C LYS A 77 5.16 -20.85 13.25
N ALA A 78 6.48 -21.00 13.46
CA ALA A 78 7.46 -20.82 12.40
C ALA A 78 7.24 -21.84 11.26
N ALA A 79 6.98 -23.10 11.57
CA ALA A 79 6.69 -24.15 10.59
C ALA A 79 5.38 -23.88 9.82
N ALA A 80 4.33 -23.42 10.51
CA ALA A 80 3.07 -23.05 9.89
C ALA A 80 3.22 -21.86 8.94
N TYR A 81 3.95 -20.83 9.35
CA TYR A 81 4.27 -19.69 8.50
C TYR A 81 5.01 -20.11 7.23
N GLN A 82 6.07 -20.89 7.37
CA GLN A 82 6.85 -21.42 6.24
C GLN A 82 5.96 -22.21 5.27
N SER A 83 5.13 -23.13 5.79
CA SER A 83 4.24 -23.93 4.96
C SER A 83 3.22 -23.05 4.23
N PHE A 84 2.62 -22.09 4.92
CA PHE A 84 1.64 -21.19 4.35
C PHE A 84 2.25 -20.37 3.20
N VAL A 85 3.39 -19.73 3.43
CA VAL A 85 4.03 -18.84 2.45
C VAL A 85 4.47 -19.60 1.20
N PHE A 86 4.96 -20.84 1.34
CA PHE A 86 5.33 -21.67 0.18
C PHE A 86 4.17 -22.30 -0.55
N MET A 87 3.01 -22.49 0.11
CA MET A 87 1.79 -22.92 -0.58
C MET A 87 1.13 -21.80 -1.39
N ASP A 88 1.37 -20.55 -1.02
CA ASP A 88 0.80 -19.35 -1.64
C ASP A 88 1.70 -18.76 -2.74
N LEU A 89 2.67 -19.54 -3.22
CA LEU A 89 3.52 -19.16 -4.34
C LEU A 89 2.70 -19.00 -5.61
N GLY A 90 2.62 -17.78 -6.10
CA GLY A 90 1.86 -17.46 -7.29
C GLY A 90 2.01 -15.98 -7.67
N VAL A 91 1.06 -15.48 -8.43
CA VAL A 91 0.93 -14.04 -8.65
C VAL A 91 0.20 -13.47 -7.45
N THR A 92 0.92 -13.00 -6.46
CA THR A 92 0.33 -12.30 -5.34
C THR A 92 0.13 -10.84 -5.70
N TYR A 93 -1.11 -10.46 -5.97
CA TYR A 93 -1.56 -9.08 -5.95
C TYR A 93 -1.81 -8.65 -4.48
N GLN A 94 -0.85 -8.89 -3.63
CA GLN A 94 -0.93 -8.39 -2.26
C GLN A 94 -0.25 -7.04 -2.18
N SER A 95 -0.93 -6.02 -2.70
CA SER A 95 -0.67 -4.71 -2.14
C SER A 95 -1.66 -4.51 -0.99
N GLY A 96 -1.18 -4.11 0.17
CA GLY A 96 -2.02 -3.58 1.25
C GLY A 96 -2.70 -2.26 0.85
N SER A 97 -2.52 -1.84 -0.39
CA SER A 97 -3.08 -0.66 -1.03
C SER A 97 -3.98 -1.13 -2.15
N GLY A 98 -5.21 -0.70 -2.13
CA GLY A 98 -6.24 -1.14 -3.06
C GLY A 98 -6.44 -0.19 -4.23
N ASP A 99 -5.47 0.66 -4.59
CA ASP A 99 -5.63 1.66 -5.62
C ASP A 99 -4.69 1.50 -6.82
N TYR A 100 -5.21 1.96 -7.94
CA TYR A 100 -4.49 2.18 -9.19
C TYR A 100 -4.21 3.67 -9.33
N ALA A 101 -2.93 4.08 -9.44
CA ALA A 101 -2.52 5.46 -9.55
C ALA A 101 -1.64 5.72 -10.76
N GLU A 102 -1.56 6.98 -11.15
CA GLU A 102 -0.62 7.48 -12.14
C GLU A 102 0.12 8.71 -11.60
N TRP A 103 1.33 8.92 -12.09
CA TRP A 103 2.04 10.15 -11.84
C TRP A 103 1.45 11.28 -12.66
N LEU A 104 1.03 12.36 -12.00
CA LEU A 104 0.62 13.61 -12.64
C LEU A 104 1.44 14.77 -12.11
N GLU A 105 1.80 15.68 -13.03
CA GLU A 105 2.58 16.88 -12.73
C GLU A 105 1.71 17.89 -11.95
N ARG A 106 2.31 18.57 -10.98
CA ARG A 106 1.68 19.70 -10.29
C ARG A 106 1.51 20.89 -11.24
N LEU A 107 0.35 21.54 -11.21
CA LEU A 107 0.07 22.75 -11.98
C LEU A 107 0.99 23.91 -11.53
N ASN A 108 1.19 24.03 -10.23
CA ASN A 108 2.20 24.91 -9.63
C ASN A 108 3.27 24.02 -8.96
N PRO A 109 4.53 24.02 -9.45
CA PRO A 109 5.61 23.22 -8.87
C PRO A 109 5.86 23.46 -7.37
N ASP A 110 5.58 24.68 -6.90
CA ASP A 110 5.79 25.07 -5.51
C ASP A 110 4.61 24.73 -4.59
N GLU A 111 3.52 24.19 -5.14
CA GLU A 111 2.36 23.80 -4.35
C GLU A 111 2.70 22.58 -3.47
N SER A 112 2.49 22.71 -2.16
CA SER A 112 2.66 21.60 -1.23
C SER A 112 1.46 20.66 -1.33
N ILE A 113 1.65 19.53 -1.95
CA ILE A 113 0.68 18.43 -2.07
C ILE A 113 1.21 17.22 -1.31
N SER A 114 0.34 16.46 -0.67
CA SER A 114 0.73 15.28 0.11
C SER A 114 -0.34 14.19 0.07
N ALA A 115 0.05 12.97 0.43
CA ALA A 115 -0.81 11.79 0.42
C ALA A 115 -2.14 12.05 1.16
N GLY A 116 -3.25 11.65 0.54
CA GLY A 116 -4.61 11.86 1.04
C GLY A 116 -5.21 13.22 0.70
N ASP A 117 -4.47 14.14 0.07
CA ASP A 117 -5.03 15.40 -0.41
C ASP A 117 -6.01 15.17 -1.56
N VAL A 118 -7.14 15.88 -1.51
CA VAL A 118 -8.09 15.98 -2.61
C VAL A 118 -7.59 17.04 -3.59
N VAL A 119 -7.47 16.67 -4.87
CA VAL A 119 -6.92 17.53 -5.93
C VAL A 119 -7.83 17.57 -7.14
N GLY A 120 -7.82 18.69 -7.83
CA GLY A 120 -8.45 18.86 -9.14
C GLY A 120 -7.47 18.58 -10.27
N VAL A 121 -7.96 17.98 -11.36
CA VAL A 121 -7.20 17.74 -12.59
C VAL A 121 -7.52 18.80 -13.63
N TYR A 122 -6.48 19.37 -14.24
CA TYR A 122 -6.53 20.43 -15.24
C TYR A 122 -5.59 20.09 -16.40
N ASN A 123 -6.13 19.59 -17.50
CA ASN A 123 -5.33 19.19 -18.67
C ASN A 123 -4.14 18.28 -18.35
N GLY A 124 -4.36 17.28 -17.49
CA GLY A 124 -3.35 16.32 -17.09
C GLY A 124 -2.41 16.78 -15.97
N LYS A 125 -2.58 17.98 -15.42
CA LYS A 125 -1.89 18.49 -14.23
C LYS A 125 -2.84 18.58 -13.04
N ILE A 126 -2.29 18.65 -11.84
CA ILE A 126 -3.06 18.67 -10.59
C ILE A 126 -2.78 19.90 -9.73
N SER A 127 -3.81 20.29 -8.96
CA SER A 127 -3.72 21.33 -7.92
C SER A 127 -4.76 21.08 -6.84
N LYS A 128 -4.52 21.56 -5.62
CA LYS A 128 -5.55 21.59 -4.55
C LYS A 128 -6.61 22.67 -4.82
N TYR A 129 -6.32 23.62 -5.69
CA TYR A 129 -7.33 24.58 -6.12
C TYR A 129 -8.41 23.86 -6.94
N ILE A 130 -9.67 23.98 -6.54
CA ILE A 130 -10.83 23.39 -7.22
C ILE A 130 -11.69 24.53 -7.77
N GLY A 131 -11.52 24.86 -9.04
CA GLY A 131 -12.24 25.93 -9.74
C GLY A 131 -13.20 25.43 -10.80
N GLU A 132 -13.81 26.36 -11.55
CA GLU A 132 -14.86 26.06 -12.53
C GLU A 132 -14.40 25.13 -13.68
N ASN A 133 -13.11 25.15 -14.02
CA ASN A 133 -12.53 24.38 -15.13
C ASN A 133 -11.93 23.04 -14.69
N VAL A 134 -12.23 22.58 -13.48
CA VAL A 134 -11.79 21.26 -13.02
C VAL A 134 -12.43 20.17 -13.87
N GLN A 135 -11.61 19.25 -14.38
CA GLN A 135 -12.07 18.15 -15.23
C GLN A 135 -12.46 16.92 -14.41
N LYS A 136 -11.70 16.66 -13.32
CA LYS A 136 -11.94 15.56 -12.36
C LYS A 136 -11.46 15.98 -11.00
N ILE A 137 -12.02 15.37 -9.97
CA ILE A 137 -11.53 15.44 -8.59
C ILE A 137 -11.02 14.06 -8.21
N LEU A 138 -9.78 14.00 -7.77
CA LEU A 138 -9.07 12.77 -7.42
C LEU A 138 -8.36 12.94 -6.08
N VAL A 139 -7.71 11.87 -5.61
CA VAL A 139 -6.99 11.85 -4.33
C VAL A 139 -5.55 11.42 -4.54
N ILE A 140 -4.64 12.03 -3.80
CA ILE A 140 -3.23 11.62 -3.80
C ILE A 140 -3.07 10.28 -3.08
N SER A 141 -2.56 9.30 -3.80
CA SER A 141 -2.32 7.96 -3.27
C SER A 141 -1.19 7.95 -2.24
N THR A 142 -1.32 7.10 -1.26
CA THR A 142 -0.28 6.83 -0.27
C THR A 142 0.73 5.82 -0.80
N SER A 143 0.22 4.69 -1.29
CA SER A 143 1.03 3.55 -1.73
C SER A 143 0.20 2.72 -2.73
N PRO A 144 0.22 3.09 -4.01
CA PRO A 144 -0.61 2.43 -5.00
C PRO A 144 -0.19 0.97 -5.24
N ALA A 145 -1.18 0.12 -5.51
CA ALA A 145 -0.97 -1.27 -5.93
C ALA A 145 -0.33 -1.34 -7.33
N VAL A 146 -0.77 -0.45 -8.21
CA VAL A 146 -0.23 -0.28 -9.56
C VAL A 146 0.00 1.20 -9.79
N LEU A 147 1.18 1.54 -10.32
CA LEU A 147 1.57 2.91 -10.59
C LEU A 147 2.00 3.06 -12.04
N GLY A 148 1.27 3.87 -12.79
CA GLY A 148 1.52 4.17 -14.19
C GLY A 148 2.16 5.54 -14.42
N ASN A 149 2.40 5.86 -15.69
CA ASN A 149 2.84 7.17 -16.18
C ASN A 149 4.11 7.70 -15.47
N MET A 150 5.12 6.84 -15.30
CA MET A 150 6.35 7.17 -14.57
C MET A 150 7.11 8.30 -15.29
N PRO A 151 7.33 9.46 -14.64
CA PRO A 151 8.15 10.54 -15.20
C PRO A 151 9.64 10.18 -15.22
N SER A 152 10.45 10.96 -15.93
CA SER A 152 11.90 10.88 -15.81
C SER A 152 12.34 11.21 -14.37
N GLU A 153 13.50 10.69 -13.94
CA GLU A 153 13.98 10.84 -12.55
C GLU A 153 14.05 12.31 -12.10
N GLU A 154 14.46 13.21 -12.98
CA GLU A 154 14.54 14.65 -12.72
C GLU A 154 13.17 15.30 -12.50
N ASN A 155 12.10 14.71 -13.07
CA ASN A 155 10.73 15.22 -12.98
C ASN A 155 9.91 14.59 -11.85
N ILE A 156 10.41 13.54 -11.18
CA ILE A 156 9.72 12.93 -10.03
C ILE A 156 9.34 13.97 -8.96
N PRO A 157 10.21 14.94 -8.60
CA PRO A 157 9.86 15.94 -7.58
C PRO A 157 8.74 16.90 -7.97
N LEU A 158 8.38 16.96 -9.26
CA LEU A 158 7.31 17.82 -9.79
C LEU A 158 5.96 17.10 -9.90
N ASN A 159 5.95 15.80 -9.65
CA ASN A 159 4.80 14.92 -9.86
C ASN A 159 4.31 14.31 -8.54
N GLU A 160 3.02 13.95 -8.52
CA GLU A 160 2.41 13.22 -7.42
C GLU A 160 1.70 11.96 -7.94
N LYS A 161 1.52 10.98 -7.06
CA LYS A 161 0.81 9.73 -7.36
C LYS A 161 -0.68 9.94 -7.15
N VAL A 162 -1.44 10.02 -8.21
CA VAL A 162 -2.87 10.32 -8.18
C VAL A 162 -3.68 9.05 -8.39
N ALA A 163 -4.55 8.71 -7.45
CA ALA A 163 -5.40 7.52 -7.54
C ALA A 163 -6.57 7.74 -8.50
N PHE A 164 -6.72 6.82 -9.44
CA PHE A 164 -7.80 6.82 -10.43
C PHE A 164 -8.91 5.84 -10.09
N LEU A 165 -8.57 4.76 -9.42
CA LEU A 165 -9.50 3.68 -9.07
C LEU A 165 -9.03 2.98 -7.80
N GLY A 166 -9.96 2.58 -6.96
CA GLY A 166 -9.68 1.77 -5.77
C GLY A 166 -9.90 2.51 -4.45
N GLN A 167 -9.28 2.02 -3.39
CA GLN A 167 -9.45 2.54 -2.04
C GLN A 167 -8.19 3.28 -1.60
N VAL A 168 -8.33 4.55 -1.26
CA VAL A 168 -7.25 5.40 -0.77
C VAL A 168 -7.66 6.12 0.52
N PRO A 169 -6.74 6.31 1.47
CA PRO A 169 -6.97 7.20 2.59
C PRO A 169 -7.16 8.63 2.08
N VAL A 170 -8.19 9.32 2.58
CA VAL A 170 -8.51 10.72 2.22
C VAL A 170 -8.48 11.58 3.46
N LYS A 171 -7.89 12.75 3.37
CA LYS A 171 -7.95 13.76 4.44
C LYS A 171 -9.32 14.41 4.43
N VAL A 172 -10.03 14.33 5.55
CA VAL A 172 -11.38 14.87 5.69
C VAL A 172 -11.50 15.78 6.91
N LYS A 173 -12.45 16.72 6.86
CA LYS A 173 -12.86 17.57 7.96
C LYS A 173 -14.28 17.19 8.37
N GLY A 174 -14.49 17.03 9.68
CA GLY A 174 -15.78 16.61 10.23
C GLY A 174 -15.99 15.09 10.19
N ASP A 175 -17.21 14.68 10.50
CA ASP A 175 -17.60 13.27 10.52
C ASP A 175 -17.90 12.76 9.11
N VAL A 176 -17.55 11.52 8.86
CA VAL A 176 -17.83 10.80 7.61
C VAL A 176 -18.41 9.44 7.97
N PHE A 177 -19.52 9.10 7.36
CA PHE A 177 -20.23 7.85 7.61
C PHE A 177 -20.12 6.92 6.40
N ALA A 178 -20.26 5.64 6.65
CA ALA A 178 -20.28 4.63 5.58
C ALA A 178 -21.41 4.94 4.57
N GLY A 179 -21.05 5.11 3.31
CA GLY A 179 -21.98 5.49 2.23
C GLY A 179 -21.99 6.98 1.86
N ASP A 180 -21.25 7.81 2.61
CA ASP A 180 -21.05 9.20 2.23
C ASP A 180 -20.12 9.33 1.03
N TYR A 181 -20.31 10.37 0.26
CA TYR A 181 -19.40 10.82 -0.79
C TYR A 181 -18.42 11.83 -0.21
N ILE A 182 -17.20 11.82 -0.71
CA ILE A 182 -16.19 12.81 -0.33
C ILE A 182 -16.16 13.90 -1.39
N LEU A 183 -16.51 15.11 -1.00
CA LEU A 183 -16.38 16.30 -1.82
C LEU A 183 -15.24 17.20 -1.30
N PRO A 184 -14.64 18.06 -2.15
CA PRO A 184 -13.73 19.10 -1.67
C PRO A 184 -14.38 20.00 -0.64
N SER A 185 -13.63 20.39 0.40
CA SER A 185 -14.16 21.28 1.46
C SER A 185 -14.53 22.70 0.98
N GLY A 186 -14.06 23.10 -0.21
CA GLY A 186 -14.17 24.47 -0.71
C GLY A 186 -13.02 25.40 -0.31
N ASP A 187 -12.18 24.98 0.63
CA ASP A 187 -11.07 25.79 1.15
C ASP A 187 -9.79 25.73 0.28
N ASN A 188 -9.79 24.95 -0.80
CA ASN A 188 -8.64 24.71 -1.70
C ASN A 188 -7.37 24.26 -0.97
N ASN A 189 -7.52 23.46 0.09
CA ASN A 189 -6.45 23.03 0.98
C ASN A 189 -6.15 21.53 0.90
N GLY A 190 -6.79 20.80 -0.02
CA GLY A 190 -6.65 19.36 -0.19
C GLY A 190 -7.52 18.52 0.77
N ILE A 191 -8.38 19.16 1.56
CA ILE A 191 -9.25 18.47 2.53
C ILE A 191 -10.64 18.26 1.93
N GLY A 192 -11.18 17.05 2.11
CA GLY A 192 -12.55 16.69 1.76
C GLY A 192 -13.53 16.84 2.92
N ILE A 193 -14.80 16.75 2.61
CA ILE A 193 -15.92 16.63 3.55
C ILE A 193 -16.82 15.46 3.16
N GLY A 194 -17.40 14.78 4.14
CA GLY A 194 -18.43 13.78 3.92
C GLY A 194 -19.76 14.42 3.56
N VAL A 195 -20.39 13.94 2.50
CA VAL A 195 -21.73 14.41 2.05
C VAL A 195 -22.61 13.19 1.82
N SER A 196 -23.78 13.17 2.49
CA SER A 196 -24.72 12.07 2.30
C SER A 196 -25.28 12.05 0.87
N LYS A 197 -25.68 10.88 0.39
CA LYS A 197 -26.27 10.73 -0.95
C LYS A 197 -27.51 11.63 -1.15
N SER A 198 -28.27 11.89 -0.09
CA SER A 198 -29.48 12.76 -0.14
C SER A 198 -29.14 14.24 -0.32
N ASP A 199 -27.94 14.66 0.08
CA ASP A 199 -27.52 16.05 0.08
C ASP A 199 -26.68 16.43 -1.16
N LEU A 200 -26.34 15.44 -2.00
CA LEU A 200 -25.64 15.67 -3.25
C LEU A 200 -26.48 16.50 -4.22
N LYS A 201 -25.85 17.51 -4.80
CA LYS A 201 -26.45 18.33 -5.86
C LYS A 201 -26.08 17.79 -7.23
N ALA A 202 -26.87 18.11 -8.25
CA ALA A 202 -26.59 17.67 -9.63
C ALA A 202 -25.22 18.11 -10.15
N VAL A 203 -24.67 19.21 -9.67
CA VAL A 203 -23.33 19.71 -10.01
C VAL A 203 -22.22 18.85 -9.42
N ASP A 204 -22.46 18.21 -8.29
CA ASP A 204 -21.46 17.39 -7.59
C ASP A 204 -21.15 16.12 -8.38
N TYR A 205 -22.15 15.55 -9.08
CA TYR A 205 -21.97 14.34 -9.91
C TYR A 205 -21.07 14.53 -11.13
N LYS A 206 -20.73 15.74 -11.51
CA LYS A 206 -19.77 16.00 -12.59
C LYS A 206 -18.33 15.81 -12.15
N ASN A 207 -18.09 15.80 -10.85
CA ASN A 207 -16.76 15.90 -10.25
C ASN A 207 -16.40 14.67 -9.38
N ILE A 208 -17.31 13.69 -9.32
CA ILE A 208 -17.12 12.42 -8.58
C ILE A 208 -16.62 11.34 -9.50
#